data_4b919f4b20bd0a1f1415ae15355b9f6d
#
_entry.id   4b919f4b20bd0a1f1415ae15355b9f6d
#
_cell.length_a   1.000
_cell.length_b   1.000
_cell.length_c   1.000
_cell.angle_alpha   90.00
_cell.angle_beta   90.00
_cell.angle_gamma   90.00
#
_symmetry.space_group_name_H-M   'P 1'
#
loop_
_entity.id
_entity.type
_entity.pdbx_description
1 polymer ?
#
loop_
_entity_poly.entity_id
_entity_poly.type
_entity_poly.pdbx_seq_one_letter_code
_entity_poly.pdbx_strand_id
1 'polypeptide(L)'
;MLPSREPMEVICHGDYAPYNVVLQGDQTVGIIDFDTAHPAPRAWDIAYALYCWAPFKTNEFDGMGDIAAQSLRAKQFCDAYGLALTQRRSLVKAMIERLQTLVNFMHAQAAQGHAGFIDNINDGHHLAYLADIDYLSKHEQYITDVLVQEG
;
A
#
# COMPACT_ATOMS: atom_id res chain seq x y z
N MET A 1 10.79 9.74 -8.32
CA MET A 1 10.86 8.30 -8.67
C MET A 1 11.44 7.53 -7.49
N LEU A 2 10.81 6.46 -7.06
CA LEU A 2 11.35 5.56 -6.07
C LEU A 2 12.48 4.71 -6.68
N PRO A 3 13.46 4.25 -5.87
CA PRO A 3 14.53 3.39 -6.38
C PRO A 3 13.96 2.06 -6.90
N SER A 4 14.55 1.52 -7.98
CA SER A 4 14.20 0.19 -8.49
C SER A 4 14.46 -0.90 -7.45
N ARG A 5 13.67 -1.98 -7.51
CA ARG A 5 13.76 -3.13 -6.60
C ARG A 5 13.78 -4.44 -7.39
N GLU A 6 14.71 -5.29 -7.07
CA GLU A 6 14.77 -6.64 -7.67
C GLU A 6 13.80 -7.64 -7.01
N PRO A 7 13.25 -8.60 -7.75
CA PRO A 7 13.32 -8.71 -9.22
C PRO A 7 12.45 -7.66 -9.92
N MET A 8 12.95 -7.05 -10.99
CA MET A 8 12.23 -6.06 -11.79
C MET A 8 11.24 -6.75 -12.74
N GLU A 9 10.06 -7.07 -12.23
CA GLU A 9 9.03 -7.79 -12.98
C GLU A 9 8.11 -6.87 -13.79
N VAL A 10 7.82 -5.69 -13.23
CA VAL A 10 6.89 -4.71 -13.83
C VAL A 10 7.39 -3.29 -13.57
N ILE A 11 6.83 -2.33 -14.32
CA ILE A 11 6.88 -0.92 -13.92
C ILE A 11 5.70 -0.70 -12.96
N CYS A 12 6.02 -0.52 -11.70
CA CYS A 12 5.05 -0.18 -10.67
C CYS A 12 4.56 1.25 -10.85
N HIS A 13 3.29 1.51 -10.55
CA HIS A 13 2.79 2.88 -10.39
C HIS A 13 3.44 3.55 -9.17
N GLY A 14 3.57 2.78 -8.09
CA GLY A 14 4.18 3.22 -6.84
C GLY A 14 3.24 3.94 -5.89
N ASP A 15 2.14 4.50 -6.39
CA ASP A 15 1.10 5.20 -5.62
C ASP A 15 -0.29 4.96 -6.20
N TYR A 16 -0.61 3.68 -6.51
CA TYR A 16 -1.95 3.32 -7.01
C TYR A 16 -2.97 3.36 -5.88
N ALA A 17 -3.59 4.50 -5.72
CA ALA A 17 -4.54 4.79 -4.65
C ALA A 17 -5.82 5.44 -5.22
N PRO A 18 -6.93 5.46 -4.46
CA PRO A 18 -8.20 6.05 -4.91
C PRO A 18 -8.09 7.49 -5.42
N TYR A 19 -7.21 8.30 -4.85
CA TYR A 19 -7.02 9.69 -5.23
C TYR A 19 -6.25 9.87 -6.56
N ASN A 20 -5.64 8.81 -7.08
CA ASN A 20 -4.94 8.80 -8.38
C ASN A 20 -5.75 8.10 -9.49
N VAL A 21 -7.03 7.87 -9.26
CA VAL A 21 -7.94 7.27 -10.23
C VAL A 21 -8.97 8.30 -10.69
N VAL A 22 -9.15 8.39 -12.00
CA VAL A 22 -10.14 9.28 -12.62
C VAL A 22 -11.40 8.49 -12.92
N LEU A 23 -12.53 8.98 -12.42
CA LEU A 23 -13.84 8.37 -12.63
C LEU A 23 -14.70 9.23 -13.57
N GLN A 24 -15.51 8.55 -14.37
CA GLN A 24 -16.65 9.14 -15.09
C GLN A 24 -17.92 8.41 -14.65
N GLY A 25 -18.71 9.03 -13.77
CA GLY A 25 -19.72 8.30 -13.01
C GLY A 25 -19.07 7.24 -12.13
N ASP A 26 -19.50 5.97 -12.26
CA ASP A 26 -18.95 4.83 -11.51
C ASP A 26 -17.86 4.06 -12.28
N GLN A 27 -17.44 4.57 -13.45
CA GLN A 27 -16.44 3.92 -14.29
C GLN A 27 -15.08 4.55 -14.14
N THR A 28 -14.06 3.73 -13.91
CA THR A 28 -12.65 4.14 -13.98
C THR A 28 -12.29 4.37 -15.45
N VAL A 29 -11.86 5.60 -15.76
CA VAL A 29 -11.45 6.01 -17.11
C VAL A 29 -9.98 6.36 -17.22
N GLY A 30 -9.26 6.46 -16.12
CA GLY A 30 -7.84 6.79 -16.15
C GLY A 30 -7.15 6.64 -14.80
N ILE A 31 -5.83 6.61 -14.87
CA ILE A 31 -4.90 6.65 -13.73
C ILE A 31 -3.94 7.79 -13.98
N ILE A 32 -3.63 8.57 -12.95
CA ILE A 32 -2.76 9.74 -13.01
C ILE A 32 -1.63 9.64 -11.98
N ASP A 33 -0.69 10.58 -12.04
CA ASP A 33 0.41 10.74 -11.09
C ASP A 33 1.39 9.56 -11.06
N PHE A 34 2.16 9.45 -12.14
CA PHE A 34 3.21 8.44 -12.31
C PHE A 34 4.59 8.88 -11.79
N ASP A 35 4.65 9.93 -10.97
CA ASP A 35 5.93 10.50 -10.50
C ASP A 35 6.74 9.51 -9.63
N THR A 36 6.07 8.56 -9.02
CA THR A 36 6.68 7.50 -8.21
C THR A 36 6.88 6.19 -8.98
N ALA A 37 6.61 6.16 -10.28
CA ALA A 37 6.76 4.95 -11.08
C ALA A 37 8.21 4.45 -11.07
N HIS A 38 8.39 3.13 -10.89
CA HIS A 38 9.70 2.50 -10.82
C HIS A 38 9.63 1.00 -11.12
N PRO A 39 10.72 0.39 -11.63
CA PRO A 39 10.80 -1.06 -11.79
C PRO A 39 10.87 -1.77 -10.45
N ALA A 40 10.00 -2.77 -10.24
CA ALA A 40 9.99 -3.56 -9.00
C ALA A 40 9.20 -4.88 -9.18
N PRO A 41 9.17 -5.76 -8.16
CA PRO A 41 8.29 -6.90 -8.16
C PRO A 41 6.83 -6.49 -8.22
N ARG A 42 6.01 -7.27 -8.92
CA ARG A 42 4.54 -7.06 -8.99
C ARG A 42 3.90 -6.98 -7.59
N ALA A 43 4.32 -7.85 -6.68
CA ALA A 43 3.82 -7.87 -5.31
C ALA A 43 4.07 -6.55 -4.55
N TRP A 44 5.11 -5.82 -4.91
CA TRP A 44 5.46 -4.53 -4.32
C TRP A 44 4.41 -3.45 -4.64
N ASP A 45 3.94 -3.39 -5.88
CA ASP A 45 2.89 -2.45 -6.29
C ASP A 45 1.53 -2.85 -5.73
N ILE A 46 1.19 -4.15 -5.81
CA ILE A 46 -0.05 -4.69 -5.25
C ILE A 46 -0.13 -4.43 -3.74
N ALA A 47 0.96 -4.58 -3.00
CA ALA A 47 1.01 -4.35 -1.57
C ALA A 47 0.58 -2.92 -1.19
N TYR A 48 1.12 -1.92 -1.88
CA TYR A 48 0.72 -0.53 -1.62
C TYR A 48 -0.72 -0.25 -2.07
N ALA A 49 -1.14 -0.81 -3.20
CA ALA A 49 -2.52 -0.72 -3.65
C ALA A 49 -3.49 -1.32 -2.62
N LEU A 50 -3.20 -2.48 -2.07
CA LEU A 50 -4.02 -3.09 -1.00
C LEU A 50 -4.09 -2.21 0.23
N TYR A 51 -2.97 -1.65 0.67
CA TYR A 51 -2.94 -0.72 1.80
C TYR A 51 -3.88 0.47 1.58
N CYS A 52 -3.95 1.01 0.37
CA CYS A 52 -4.79 2.16 0.05
C CYS A 52 -6.25 1.78 -0.24
N TRP A 53 -6.51 0.70 -0.99
CA TRP A 53 -7.85 0.31 -1.45
C TRP A 53 -8.64 -0.55 -0.46
N ALA A 54 -7.96 -1.37 0.34
CA ALA A 54 -8.58 -2.10 1.46
C ALA A 54 -8.58 -1.32 2.77
N PRO A 55 -8.21 -0.10 2.75
CA PRO A 55 -7.54 0.84 3.62
C PRO A 55 -7.19 0.26 5.00
N PHE A 56 -6.08 -0.47 5.05
CA PHE A 56 -5.49 -0.99 6.31
C PHE A 56 -4.87 0.12 7.14
N LYS A 57 -5.70 1.06 7.57
CA LYS A 57 -5.31 2.27 8.29
C LYS A 57 -5.93 2.28 9.67
N THR A 58 -5.19 2.77 10.65
CA THR A 58 -5.62 2.87 12.05
C THR A 58 -6.45 4.12 12.32
N ASN A 59 -6.35 5.14 11.45
CA ASN A 59 -7.17 6.33 11.55
C ASN A 59 -8.64 5.98 11.29
N GLU A 60 -9.53 6.35 12.21
CA GLU A 60 -10.96 6.04 12.15
C GLU A 60 -11.65 6.56 10.87
N PHE A 61 -11.18 7.70 10.34
CA PHE A 61 -11.74 8.30 9.12
C PHE A 61 -11.26 7.59 7.85
N ASP A 62 -10.07 7.00 7.86
CA ASP A 62 -9.44 6.39 6.70
C ASP A 62 -9.59 4.87 6.64
N GLY A 63 -9.78 4.21 7.79
CA GLY A 63 -9.78 2.74 7.91
C GLY A 63 -11.01 2.05 7.32
N MET A 64 -12.15 2.71 7.24
CA MET A 64 -13.40 2.21 6.65
C MET A 64 -13.80 0.80 7.13
N GLY A 65 -13.95 0.63 8.43
CA GLY A 65 -14.37 -0.61 9.07
C GLY A 65 -13.26 -1.34 9.82
N ASP A 66 -13.59 -2.52 10.29
CA ASP A 66 -12.70 -3.36 11.07
C ASP A 66 -11.77 -4.24 10.21
N ILE A 67 -10.91 -4.99 10.86
CA ILE A 67 -9.96 -5.89 10.19
C ILE A 67 -10.64 -6.94 9.31
N ALA A 68 -11.84 -7.38 9.66
CA ALA A 68 -12.58 -8.36 8.87
C ALA A 68 -13.05 -7.72 7.53
N ALA A 69 -13.62 -6.52 7.59
CA ALA A 69 -14.06 -5.78 6.41
C ALA A 69 -12.87 -5.39 5.52
N GLN A 70 -11.75 -4.95 6.10
CA GLN A 70 -10.53 -4.62 5.37
C GLN A 70 -9.94 -5.85 4.68
N SER A 71 -9.84 -6.98 5.38
CA SER A 71 -9.32 -8.23 4.82
C SER A 71 -10.18 -8.78 3.69
N LEU A 72 -11.51 -8.66 3.80
CA LEU A 72 -12.43 -9.06 2.74
C LEU A 72 -12.25 -8.20 1.48
N ARG A 73 -12.13 -6.87 1.63
CA ARG A 73 -11.84 -5.98 0.49
C ARG A 73 -10.51 -6.31 -0.18
N ALA A 74 -9.47 -6.61 0.61
CA ALA A 74 -8.18 -7.03 0.09
C ALA A 74 -8.29 -8.35 -0.69
N LYS A 75 -9.06 -9.32 -0.19
CA LYS A 75 -9.35 -10.56 -0.92
C LYS A 75 -10.05 -10.29 -2.24
N GLN A 76 -11.09 -9.46 -2.23
CA GLN A 76 -11.83 -9.08 -3.44
C GLN A 76 -10.91 -8.42 -4.49
N PHE A 77 -10.00 -7.55 -4.04
CA PHE A 77 -8.99 -6.95 -4.93
C PHE A 77 -8.10 -8.02 -5.55
N CYS A 78 -7.57 -8.94 -4.75
CA CYS A 78 -6.73 -10.03 -5.23
C CYS A 78 -7.46 -10.97 -6.20
N ASP A 79 -8.73 -11.27 -5.92
CA ASP A 79 -9.58 -12.10 -6.78
C ASP A 79 -9.82 -11.42 -8.14
N ALA A 80 -10.18 -10.13 -8.13
CA ALA A 80 -10.39 -9.34 -9.34
C ALA A 80 -9.10 -9.17 -10.16
N TYR A 81 -7.96 -9.03 -9.50
CA TYR A 81 -6.65 -8.95 -10.15
C TYR A 81 -6.22 -10.30 -10.76
N GLY A 82 -6.76 -11.41 -10.26
CA GLY A 82 -6.34 -12.76 -10.66
C GLY A 82 -5.03 -13.23 -10.02
N LEU A 83 -4.72 -12.74 -8.81
CA LEU A 83 -3.50 -13.12 -8.11
C LEU A 83 -3.63 -14.52 -7.54
N ALA A 84 -2.65 -15.41 -7.86
CA ALA A 84 -2.64 -16.77 -7.37
C ALA A 84 -2.53 -16.84 -5.83
N LEU A 85 -3.17 -17.84 -5.21
CA LEU A 85 -3.19 -18.00 -3.75
C LEU A 85 -1.77 -18.09 -3.15
N THR A 86 -0.85 -18.75 -3.84
CA THR A 86 0.55 -18.84 -3.41
C THR A 86 1.26 -17.49 -3.34
N GLN A 87 0.89 -16.55 -4.22
CA GLN A 87 1.45 -15.20 -4.27
C GLN A 87 0.88 -14.30 -3.16
N ARG A 88 -0.29 -14.63 -2.62
CA ARG A 88 -0.95 -13.83 -1.57
C ARG A 88 -0.32 -14.00 -0.20
N ARG A 89 0.39 -15.11 0.05
CA ARG A 89 0.98 -15.42 1.36
C ARG A 89 1.99 -14.40 1.86
N SER A 90 2.65 -13.70 0.97
CA SER A 90 3.70 -12.71 1.29
C SER A 90 3.22 -11.26 1.22
N LEU A 91 1.95 -11.01 0.89
CA LEU A 91 1.47 -9.64 0.64
C LEU A 91 1.48 -8.77 1.88
N VAL A 92 1.11 -9.28 3.06
CA VAL A 92 1.11 -8.48 4.29
C VAL A 92 2.53 -8.06 4.65
N LYS A 93 3.49 -8.98 4.54
CA LYS A 93 4.90 -8.66 4.73
C LYS A 93 5.38 -7.61 3.73
N ALA A 94 4.98 -7.73 2.47
CA ALA A 94 5.30 -6.74 1.44
C ALA A 94 4.68 -5.36 1.74
N MET A 95 3.45 -5.29 2.28
CA MET A 95 2.83 -4.04 2.75
C MET A 95 3.66 -3.39 3.86
N ILE A 96 4.06 -4.16 4.86
CA ILE A 96 4.89 -3.68 5.98
C ILE A 96 6.22 -3.13 5.46
N GLU A 97 6.91 -3.88 4.61
CA GLU A 97 8.18 -3.45 4.01
C GLU A 97 8.01 -2.19 3.15
N ARG A 98 6.91 -2.09 2.41
CA ARG A 98 6.61 -0.93 1.56
C ARG A 98 6.40 0.33 2.39
N LEU A 99 5.65 0.24 3.48
CA LEU A 99 5.41 1.36 4.39
C LEU A 99 6.69 1.75 5.14
N GLN A 100 7.48 0.78 5.59
CA GLN A 100 8.77 1.06 6.24
C GLN A 100 9.74 1.77 5.27
N THR A 101 9.76 1.37 4.02
CA THR A 101 10.57 2.04 2.97
C THR A 101 10.09 3.47 2.76
N LEU A 102 8.79 3.73 2.79
CA LEU A 102 8.24 5.08 2.70
C LEU A 102 8.67 5.95 3.89
N VAL A 103 8.56 5.44 5.12
CA VAL A 103 9.01 6.15 6.32
C VAL A 103 10.50 6.47 6.25
N ASN A 104 11.32 5.51 5.87
CA ASN A 104 12.76 5.70 5.71
C ASN A 104 13.09 6.75 4.64
N PHE A 105 12.36 6.74 3.53
CA PHE A 105 12.49 7.73 2.46
C PHE A 105 12.14 9.14 2.97
N MET A 106 11.03 9.29 3.70
CA MET A 106 10.63 10.58 4.29
C MET A 106 11.73 11.15 5.19
N HIS A 107 12.30 10.33 6.07
CA HIS A 107 13.41 10.74 6.94
C HIS A 107 14.65 11.13 6.16
N ALA A 108 15.01 10.35 5.14
CA ALA A 108 16.18 10.64 4.31
C ALA A 108 16.03 11.97 3.55
N GLN A 109 14.85 12.24 3.00
CA GLN A 109 14.56 13.50 2.30
C GLN A 109 14.54 14.70 3.25
N ALA A 110 13.96 14.56 4.43
CA ALA A 110 14.01 15.60 5.47
C ALA A 110 15.44 15.91 5.91
N ALA A 111 16.28 14.88 6.10
CA ALA A 111 17.68 15.03 6.45
C ALA A 111 18.50 15.76 5.35
N GLN A 112 18.09 15.66 4.10
CA GLN A 112 18.68 16.39 2.96
C GLN A 112 18.16 17.82 2.81
N GLY A 113 17.25 18.26 3.69
CA GLY A 113 16.75 19.64 3.73
C GLY A 113 15.54 19.89 2.81
N HIS A 114 14.85 18.85 2.33
CA HIS A 114 13.62 19.01 1.54
C HIS A 114 12.46 19.50 2.43
N ALA A 115 12.06 20.77 2.29
CA ALA A 115 11.13 21.45 3.18
C ALA A 115 9.79 20.70 3.36
N GLY A 116 9.17 20.20 2.29
CA GLY A 116 7.91 19.46 2.37
C GLY A 116 8.00 18.17 3.20
N PHE A 117 9.15 17.48 3.18
CA PHE A 117 9.37 16.30 4.01
C PHE A 117 9.69 16.66 5.47
N ILE A 118 10.38 17.78 5.69
CA ILE A 118 10.57 18.31 7.05
C ILE A 118 9.23 18.63 7.68
N ASP A 119 8.34 19.31 6.96
CA ASP A 119 6.99 19.65 7.43
C ASP A 119 6.18 18.37 7.71
N ASN A 120 6.20 17.39 6.81
CA ASN A 120 5.52 16.11 7.00
C ASN A 120 6.01 15.35 8.24
N ILE A 121 7.31 15.37 8.52
CA ILE A 121 7.88 14.74 9.73
C ILE A 121 7.44 15.52 10.97
N ASN A 122 7.50 16.85 10.95
CA ASN A 122 7.09 17.70 12.07
C ASN A 122 5.58 17.56 12.38
N ASP A 123 4.76 17.39 11.35
CA ASP A 123 3.31 17.15 11.46
C ASP A 123 2.96 15.69 11.87
N GLY A 124 3.96 14.83 11.98
CA GLY A 124 3.78 13.45 12.45
C GLY A 124 3.20 12.49 11.41
N HIS A 125 3.24 12.81 10.12
CA HIS A 125 2.70 11.92 9.06
C HIS A 125 3.36 10.53 9.07
N HIS A 126 4.67 10.45 9.37
CA HIS A 126 5.40 9.19 9.52
C HIS A 126 4.89 8.34 10.68
N LEU A 127 4.36 8.95 11.74
CA LEU A 127 3.81 8.24 12.90
C LEU A 127 2.53 7.48 12.53
N ALA A 128 1.70 8.00 11.63
CA ALA A 128 0.54 7.31 11.12
C ALA A 128 0.95 6.03 10.36
N TYR A 129 1.96 6.09 9.51
CA TYR A 129 2.49 4.91 8.82
C TYR A 129 3.09 3.88 9.79
N LEU A 130 3.79 4.31 10.84
CA LEU A 130 4.32 3.41 11.86
C LEU A 130 3.20 2.72 12.65
N ALA A 131 2.11 3.43 12.96
CA ALA A 131 0.93 2.84 13.60
C ALA A 131 0.25 1.80 12.69
N ASP A 132 0.17 2.06 11.39
CA ASP A 132 -0.39 1.13 10.40
C ASP A 132 0.50 -0.10 10.21
N ILE A 133 1.83 0.05 10.27
CA ILE A 133 2.78 -1.07 10.29
C ILE A 133 2.55 -1.98 11.49
N ASP A 134 2.39 -1.40 12.68
CA ASP A 134 2.09 -2.16 13.91
C ASP A 134 0.75 -2.90 13.80
N TYR A 135 -0.26 -2.24 13.28
CA TYR A 135 -1.57 -2.82 13.00
C TYR A 135 -1.49 -4.01 12.04
N LEU A 136 -0.83 -3.85 10.90
CA LEU A 136 -0.60 -4.93 9.93
C LEU A 136 0.16 -6.09 10.55
N SER A 137 1.20 -5.81 11.33
CA SER A 137 2.01 -6.83 12.00
C SER A 137 1.20 -7.65 12.99
N LYS A 138 0.33 -7.02 13.77
CA LYS A 138 -0.56 -7.69 14.72
C LYS A 138 -1.60 -8.58 14.05
N HIS A 139 -2.05 -8.20 12.86
CA HIS A 139 -3.10 -8.89 12.12
C HIS A 139 -2.60 -9.71 10.92
N GLU A 140 -1.29 -9.86 10.76
CA GLU A 140 -0.68 -10.52 9.59
C GLU A 140 -1.28 -11.89 9.31
N GLN A 141 -1.38 -12.75 10.33
CA GLN A 141 -1.92 -14.11 10.18
C GLN A 141 -3.40 -14.06 9.76
N TYR A 142 -4.20 -13.25 10.42
CA TYR A 142 -5.62 -13.13 10.11
C TYR A 142 -5.85 -12.66 8.66
N ILE A 143 -5.18 -11.60 8.26
CA ILE A 143 -5.27 -11.07 6.89
C ILE A 143 -4.85 -12.14 5.88
N THR A 144 -3.71 -12.78 6.11
CA THR A 144 -3.19 -13.83 5.21
C THR A 144 -4.16 -15.00 5.08
N ASP A 145 -4.74 -15.46 6.19
CA ASP A 145 -5.72 -16.56 6.18
C ASP A 145 -6.95 -16.20 5.33
N VAL A 146 -7.44 -14.95 5.42
CA VAL A 146 -8.55 -14.49 4.57
C VAL A 146 -8.15 -14.41 3.10
N LEU A 147 -6.95 -13.89 2.80
CA LEU A 147 -6.47 -13.74 1.42
C LEU A 147 -6.30 -15.06 0.67
N VAL A 148 -5.97 -16.14 1.37
CA VAL A 148 -5.71 -17.47 0.77
C VAL A 148 -6.92 -18.41 0.83
N GLN A 149 -8.07 -17.95 1.33
CA GLN A 149 -9.31 -18.74 1.28
C GLN A 149 -9.74 -18.94 -0.18
N GLU A 150 -10.03 -20.17 -0.53
CA GLU A 150 -10.68 -20.51 -1.78
C GLU A 150 -12.14 -19.97 -1.75
N GLY A 151 -12.56 -19.41 -2.85
CA GLY A 151 -13.91 -18.85 -2.99
C GLY A 151 -14.97 -19.92 -3.18
#